data_a151f6761d5213e7aa342bc7e9adde67
#
_entry.id   a151f6761d5213e7aa342bc7e9adde67
#
_cell.length_a   1.000
_cell.length_b   1.000
_cell.length_c   1.000
_cell.angle_alpha   90.00
_cell.angle_beta   90.00
_cell.angle_gamma   90.00
#
_symmetry.space_group_name_H-M   'P 1'
#
loop_
_entity.id
_entity.type
_entity.pdbx_description
1 polymer ?
#
loop_
_entity_poly.entity_id
_entity_poly.type
_entity_poly.pdbx_seq_one_letter_code
_entity_poly.pdbx_strand_id
1 'polypeptide(L)'
;MKIAVSSYSFQKYINQGIMTQLDTVAKAHALGFSAIEFTDLAPCENPSEEEQKACAKAIRAEADKYGMEIVAYAIGASLYYENEQDSLAEIERLKAQLDVAAILGAKILRHDVCYSLGKTGNARSFDRMLPTLAANIRQVTEYAETLGIRTCTENHGYIVQDSDRMERLFNAVAHDNYGLLVDIGNFACVDENSQTAVSRVAPYAIHAHVKDMLLKSALLTRPAGFGTTRGGNYFAGAVIGEGDIPVKPCLKALKRAGYDDYLTIEYEGAEDCIKGIEKSLKNLKQILTEI
;
A
#
# COMPACT_ATOMS: atom_id res chain seq x y z
N MET A 1 17.33 -6.21 -3.35
CA MET A 1 15.98 -5.98 -2.75
C MET A 1 15.86 -6.82 -1.50
N LYS A 2 15.31 -6.25 -0.42
CA LYS A 2 15.01 -6.90 0.86
C LYS A 2 13.53 -7.30 0.91
N ILE A 3 13.13 -8.14 1.88
CA ILE A 3 11.73 -8.55 2.01
C ILE A 3 11.19 -8.07 3.35
N ALA A 4 10.00 -7.44 3.32
CA ALA A 4 9.19 -7.10 4.49
C ALA A 4 7.81 -7.77 4.39
N VAL A 5 7.01 -7.66 5.43
CA VAL A 5 5.60 -8.07 5.42
C VAL A 5 4.73 -6.91 5.87
N SER A 6 3.58 -6.70 5.23
CA SER A 6 2.57 -5.76 5.70
C SER A 6 1.76 -6.38 6.86
N SER A 7 1.51 -5.61 7.91
CA SER A 7 0.60 -6.00 9.00
C SER A 7 -0.80 -6.33 8.49
N TYR A 8 -1.18 -5.76 7.34
CA TYR A 8 -2.45 -6.08 6.66
C TYR A 8 -2.55 -7.56 6.28
N SER A 9 -1.43 -8.23 5.98
CA SER A 9 -1.41 -9.67 5.70
C SER A 9 -1.95 -10.52 6.86
N PHE A 10 -1.95 -9.99 8.09
CA PHE A 10 -2.49 -10.62 9.29
C PHE A 10 -3.92 -10.20 9.61
N GLN A 11 -4.54 -9.32 8.79
CA GLN A 11 -5.82 -8.68 9.08
C GLN A 11 -6.95 -9.69 9.38
N LYS A 12 -6.91 -10.87 8.75
CA LYS A 12 -7.87 -11.95 9.02
C LYS A 12 -7.85 -12.39 10.50
N TYR A 13 -6.67 -12.53 11.09
CA TYR A 13 -6.52 -12.89 12.50
C TYR A 13 -6.82 -11.72 13.44
N ILE A 14 -6.47 -10.51 13.03
CA ILE A 14 -6.80 -9.28 13.79
C ILE A 14 -8.32 -9.12 13.86
N ASN A 15 -9.03 -9.23 12.74
CA ASN A 15 -10.49 -9.13 12.68
C ASN A 15 -11.22 -10.23 13.48
N GLN A 16 -10.58 -11.38 13.65
CA GLN A 16 -11.10 -12.49 14.47
C GLN A 16 -10.74 -12.37 15.95
N GLY A 17 -10.00 -11.35 16.35
CA GLY A 17 -9.52 -11.18 17.73
C GLY A 17 -8.48 -12.22 18.16
N ILE A 18 -7.86 -12.95 17.22
CA ILE A 18 -6.82 -13.95 17.49
C ILE A 18 -5.49 -13.27 17.83
N MET A 19 -5.25 -12.10 17.23
CA MET A 19 -4.04 -11.30 17.45
C MET A 19 -4.37 -9.81 17.35
N THR A 20 -3.52 -8.98 17.95
CA THR A 20 -3.54 -7.53 17.80
C THR A 20 -2.51 -7.08 16.75
N GLN A 21 -2.55 -5.81 16.34
CA GLN A 21 -1.49 -5.25 15.47
C GLN A 21 -0.11 -5.34 16.16
N LEU A 22 -0.04 -5.16 17.47
CA LEU A 22 1.20 -5.30 18.24
C LEU A 22 1.80 -6.71 18.12
N ASP A 23 0.96 -7.75 18.20
CA ASP A 23 1.39 -9.15 18.11
C ASP A 23 1.99 -9.50 16.74
N THR A 24 1.67 -8.72 15.70
CA THR A 24 2.20 -8.95 14.35
C THR A 24 3.72 -8.80 14.29
N VAL A 25 4.34 -7.99 15.17
CA VAL A 25 5.79 -7.82 15.24
C VAL A 25 6.47 -9.14 15.57
N ALA A 26 6.10 -9.73 16.71
CA ALA A 26 6.66 -11.02 17.16
C ALA A 26 6.36 -12.14 16.16
N LYS A 27 5.16 -12.14 15.56
CA LYS A 27 4.77 -13.13 14.57
C LYS A 27 5.57 -12.99 13.27
N ALA A 28 5.75 -11.78 12.75
CA ALA A 28 6.57 -11.53 11.56
C ALA A 28 8.03 -11.95 11.79
N HIS A 29 8.61 -11.62 12.95
CA HIS A 29 9.94 -12.09 13.34
C HIS A 29 10.03 -13.62 13.37
N ALA A 30 9.06 -14.31 13.98
CA ALA A 30 9.00 -15.77 14.07
C ALA A 30 8.88 -16.44 12.68
N LEU A 31 8.27 -15.76 11.68
CA LEU A 31 8.20 -16.19 10.29
C LEU A 31 9.51 -15.94 9.51
N GLY A 32 10.48 -15.26 10.11
CA GLY A 32 11.79 -14.99 9.51
C GLY A 32 11.87 -13.67 8.72
N PHE A 33 10.99 -12.71 9.01
CA PHE A 33 11.12 -11.35 8.52
C PHE A 33 12.02 -10.52 9.46
N SER A 34 12.74 -9.57 8.88
CA SER A 34 13.52 -8.56 9.61
C SER A 34 12.88 -7.16 9.53
N ALA A 35 11.79 -7.03 8.81
CA ALA A 35 11.11 -5.77 8.59
C ALA A 35 9.60 -5.95 8.42
N ILE A 36 8.83 -4.94 8.85
CA ILE A 36 7.37 -4.92 8.80
C ILE A 36 6.89 -3.53 8.37
N GLU A 37 5.76 -3.50 7.67
CA GLU A 37 4.98 -2.31 7.41
C GLU A 37 3.72 -2.33 8.27
N PHE A 38 3.30 -1.20 8.78
CA PHE A 38 2.03 -1.08 9.48
C PHE A 38 0.99 -0.37 8.62
N THR A 39 -0.26 -0.84 8.73
CA THR A 39 -1.42 -0.17 8.14
C THR A 39 -2.29 0.40 9.25
N ASP A 40 -3.03 1.48 8.98
CA ASP A 40 -3.98 2.17 9.86
C ASP A 40 -4.01 1.68 11.32
N LEU A 41 -3.31 2.36 12.22
CA LEU A 41 -3.28 1.95 13.63
C LEU A 41 -4.66 2.13 14.27
N ALA A 42 -5.28 1.00 14.61
CA ALA A 42 -6.60 0.93 15.21
C ALA A 42 -6.56 0.10 16.52
N PRO A 43 -5.98 0.64 17.61
CA PRO A 43 -5.92 -0.07 18.90
C PRO A 43 -7.31 -0.31 19.52
N CYS A 44 -8.31 0.44 19.10
CA CYS A 44 -9.72 0.30 19.46
C CYS A 44 -10.60 0.82 18.32
N GLU A 45 -11.92 0.72 18.46
CA GLU A 45 -12.86 1.34 17.53
C GLU A 45 -12.80 2.87 17.65
N ASN A 46 -12.58 3.57 16.52
CA ASN A 46 -12.44 5.03 16.45
C ASN A 46 -11.39 5.61 17.44
N PRO A 47 -10.13 5.24 17.32
CA PRO A 47 -9.10 5.67 18.26
C PRO A 47 -8.85 7.17 18.16
N SER A 48 -8.63 7.81 19.29
CA SER A 48 -8.10 9.17 19.37
C SER A 48 -6.65 9.21 18.88
N GLU A 49 -6.17 10.38 18.53
CA GLU A 49 -4.76 10.59 18.16
C GLU A 49 -3.79 10.13 19.24
N GLU A 50 -4.11 10.40 20.52
CA GLU A 50 -3.28 9.97 21.65
C GLU A 50 -3.24 8.45 21.81
N GLU A 51 -4.34 7.74 21.58
CA GLU A 51 -4.37 6.28 21.57
C GLU A 51 -3.56 5.70 20.41
N GLN A 52 -3.61 6.31 19.24
CA GLN A 52 -2.77 5.92 18.10
C GLN A 52 -1.29 6.14 18.39
N LYS A 53 -0.91 7.28 18.97
CA LYS A 53 0.47 7.58 19.38
C LYS A 53 0.97 6.63 20.47
N ALA A 54 0.11 6.27 21.42
CA ALA A 54 0.45 5.28 22.45
C ALA A 54 0.67 3.88 21.83
N CYS A 55 -0.20 3.47 20.91
CA CYS A 55 -0.06 2.24 20.14
C CYS A 55 1.25 2.23 19.32
N ALA A 56 1.56 3.32 18.63
CA ALA A 56 2.80 3.46 17.86
C ALA A 56 4.05 3.32 18.74
N LYS A 57 4.06 3.90 19.95
CA LYS A 57 5.15 3.75 20.91
C LYS A 57 5.32 2.29 21.34
N ALA A 58 4.20 1.60 21.62
CA ALA A 58 4.23 0.19 22.01
C ALA A 58 4.76 -0.70 20.88
N ILE A 59 4.30 -0.48 19.64
CA ILE A 59 4.77 -1.21 18.46
C ILE A 59 6.26 -0.94 18.21
N ARG A 60 6.72 0.31 18.31
CA ARG A 60 8.15 0.63 18.15
C ARG A 60 9.00 -0.10 19.19
N ALA A 61 8.59 -0.05 20.46
CA ALA A 61 9.28 -0.74 21.54
C ALA A 61 9.32 -2.26 21.33
N GLU A 62 8.24 -2.86 20.81
CA GLU A 62 8.21 -4.28 20.48
C GLU A 62 9.14 -4.62 19.31
N ALA A 63 9.11 -3.81 18.24
CA ALA A 63 10.01 -3.97 17.10
C ALA A 63 11.49 -3.88 17.51
N ASP A 64 11.84 -2.98 18.43
CA ASP A 64 13.20 -2.84 18.94
C ASP A 64 13.69 -4.11 19.66
N LYS A 65 12.83 -4.82 20.38
CA LYS A 65 13.19 -6.07 21.05
C LYS A 65 13.67 -7.16 20.08
N TYR A 66 13.12 -7.16 18.87
CA TYR A 66 13.45 -8.13 17.82
C TYR A 66 14.44 -7.58 16.78
N GLY A 67 14.87 -6.33 16.90
CA GLY A 67 15.69 -5.65 15.89
C GLY A 67 14.99 -5.53 14.54
N MET A 68 13.64 -5.44 14.55
CA MET A 68 12.84 -5.30 13.34
C MET A 68 12.75 -3.85 12.86
N GLU A 69 12.97 -3.64 11.57
CA GLU A 69 12.74 -2.33 10.93
C GLU A 69 11.25 -2.13 10.61
N ILE A 70 10.70 -0.95 10.93
CA ILE A 70 9.39 -0.53 10.46
C ILE A 70 9.60 0.31 9.20
N VAL A 71 9.32 -0.28 8.04
CA VAL A 71 9.72 0.27 6.74
C VAL A 71 8.79 1.35 6.25
N ALA A 72 7.48 1.22 6.52
CA ALA A 72 6.46 2.16 6.11
C ALA A 72 5.26 2.15 7.05
N TYR A 73 4.51 3.23 7.02
CA TYR A 73 3.18 3.34 7.59
C TYR A 73 2.19 3.66 6.46
N ALA A 74 1.26 2.77 6.19
CA ALA A 74 0.30 2.86 5.11
C ALA A 74 -1.09 3.21 5.66
N ILE A 75 -1.73 4.25 5.13
CA ILE A 75 -3.01 4.75 5.63
C ILE A 75 -4.00 5.02 4.50
N GLY A 76 -5.29 4.78 4.78
CA GLY A 76 -6.36 5.21 3.91
C GLY A 76 -6.50 6.74 3.90
N ALA A 77 -6.77 7.33 2.72
CA ALA A 77 -6.93 8.77 2.58
C ALA A 77 -7.83 9.16 1.40
N SER A 78 -8.49 10.32 1.51
CA SER A 78 -9.14 10.97 0.38
C SER A 78 -8.77 12.45 0.35
N LEU A 79 -7.90 12.81 -0.58
CA LEU A 79 -7.36 14.17 -0.71
C LEU A 79 -8.18 15.04 -1.69
N TYR A 80 -9.37 14.58 -2.04
CA TYR A 80 -10.34 15.35 -2.81
C TYR A 80 -11.74 15.18 -2.24
N TYR A 81 -12.33 16.29 -1.86
CA TYR A 81 -13.75 16.44 -1.55
C TYR A 81 -14.31 17.61 -2.35
N GLU A 82 -15.60 17.59 -2.70
CA GLU A 82 -16.28 18.73 -3.37
C GLU A 82 -16.34 19.95 -2.45
N ASN A 83 -16.35 19.74 -1.15
CA ASN A 83 -16.20 20.78 -0.13
C ASN A 83 -14.71 20.95 0.23
N GLU A 84 -14.18 22.13 0.03
CA GLU A 84 -12.78 22.47 0.32
C GLU A 84 -12.42 22.27 1.80
N GLN A 85 -13.34 22.56 2.71
CA GLN A 85 -13.13 22.39 4.15
C GLN A 85 -12.83 20.93 4.53
N ASP A 86 -13.52 19.98 3.89
CA ASP A 86 -13.30 18.55 4.12
C ASP A 86 -11.93 18.11 3.59
N SER A 87 -11.49 18.68 2.46
CA SER A 87 -10.14 18.42 1.92
C SER A 87 -9.05 18.98 2.87
N LEU A 88 -9.26 20.16 3.43
CA LEU A 88 -8.32 20.74 4.41
C LEU A 88 -8.28 19.92 5.71
N ALA A 89 -9.44 19.46 6.20
CA ALA A 89 -9.50 18.60 7.38
C ALA A 89 -8.74 17.28 7.17
N GLU A 90 -8.83 16.70 5.97
CA GLU A 90 -8.10 15.50 5.63
C GLU A 90 -6.58 15.73 5.57
N ILE A 91 -6.12 16.86 5.05
CA ILE A 91 -4.70 17.23 5.06
C ILE A 91 -4.18 17.31 6.50
N GLU A 92 -4.93 17.95 7.42
CA GLU A 92 -4.52 18.04 8.83
C GLU A 92 -4.52 16.65 9.50
N ARG A 93 -5.51 15.79 9.18
CA ARG A 93 -5.49 14.40 9.63
C ARG A 93 -4.23 13.66 9.16
N LEU A 94 -3.84 13.83 7.90
CA LEU A 94 -2.63 13.18 7.36
C LEU A 94 -1.35 13.70 8.01
N LYS A 95 -1.29 15.00 8.37
CA LYS A 95 -0.16 15.55 9.15
C LYS A 95 -0.08 14.91 10.54
N ALA A 96 -1.21 14.73 11.22
CA ALA A 96 -1.24 14.01 12.50
C ALA A 96 -0.81 12.54 12.34
N GLN A 97 -1.16 11.89 11.24
CA GLN A 97 -0.68 10.52 10.93
C GLN A 97 0.83 10.47 10.60
N LEU A 98 1.41 11.54 10.08
CA LEU A 98 2.86 11.66 9.93
C LEU A 98 3.58 11.72 11.28
N ASP A 99 2.98 12.37 12.29
CA ASP A 99 3.52 12.35 13.66
C ASP A 99 3.49 10.91 14.24
N VAL A 100 2.42 10.15 13.95
CA VAL A 100 2.35 8.73 14.32
C VAL A 100 3.43 7.92 13.60
N ALA A 101 3.64 8.16 12.29
CA ALA A 101 4.71 7.53 11.51
C ALA A 101 6.11 7.82 12.08
N ALA A 102 6.34 9.06 12.52
CA ALA A 102 7.59 9.45 13.17
C ALA A 102 7.82 8.67 14.47
N ILE A 103 6.79 8.49 15.30
CA ILE A 103 6.85 7.68 16.54
C ILE A 103 7.13 6.22 16.23
N LEU A 104 6.52 5.65 15.18
CA LEU A 104 6.82 4.32 14.69
C LEU A 104 8.26 4.17 14.20
N GLY A 105 8.90 5.26 13.82
CA GLY A 105 10.21 5.27 13.17
C GLY A 105 10.14 4.86 11.69
N ALA A 106 8.96 4.92 11.09
CA ALA A 106 8.76 4.65 9.66
C ALA A 106 9.41 5.75 8.81
N LYS A 107 10.04 5.35 7.71
CA LYS A 107 10.71 6.28 6.78
C LYS A 107 9.83 6.70 5.62
N ILE A 108 8.71 6.02 5.44
CA ILE A 108 7.75 6.24 4.36
C ILE A 108 6.35 6.27 4.98
N LEU A 109 5.56 7.28 4.62
CA LEU A 109 4.11 7.27 4.79
C LEU A 109 3.46 7.05 3.42
N ARG A 110 2.75 5.96 3.27
CA ARG A 110 1.90 5.69 2.11
C ARG A 110 0.49 6.18 2.40
N HIS A 111 -0.13 6.87 1.45
CA HIS A 111 -1.53 7.27 1.53
C HIS A 111 -2.27 7.00 0.21
N ASP A 112 -3.59 6.78 0.31
CA ASP A 112 -4.47 6.78 -0.85
C ASP A 112 -4.65 8.20 -1.42
N VAL A 113 -5.34 8.31 -2.55
CA VAL A 113 -5.59 9.60 -3.23
C VAL A 113 -7.04 10.03 -3.10
N CYS A 114 -7.94 9.20 -3.61
CA CYS A 114 -9.39 9.40 -3.53
C CYS A 114 -10.14 8.11 -3.88
N TYR A 115 -11.31 7.93 -3.28
CA TYR A 115 -12.14 6.73 -3.49
C TYR A 115 -13.24 6.92 -4.53
N SER A 116 -13.49 8.14 -4.98
CA SER A 116 -14.50 8.41 -6.01
C SER A 116 -14.14 9.67 -6.80
N LEU A 117 -14.61 9.72 -8.04
CA LEU A 117 -14.72 10.97 -8.77
C LEU A 117 -15.87 11.80 -8.16
N GLY A 118 -15.73 13.12 -8.21
CA GLY A 118 -16.81 14.02 -7.79
C GLY A 118 -18.11 13.79 -8.57
N LYS A 119 -19.25 14.14 -7.98
CA LYS A 119 -20.59 13.84 -8.53
C LYS A 119 -21.10 14.90 -9.48
N THR A 120 -20.60 16.12 -9.38
CA THR A 120 -21.11 17.29 -10.10
C THR A 120 -20.05 17.98 -10.95
N GLY A 121 -20.47 18.61 -12.04
CA GLY A 121 -19.65 19.49 -12.86
C GLY A 121 -18.32 18.89 -13.30
N ASN A 122 -17.26 19.62 -13.07
CA ASN A 122 -15.90 19.28 -13.48
C ASN A 122 -15.28 18.15 -12.66
N ALA A 123 -15.77 17.90 -11.45
CA ALA A 123 -15.25 16.88 -10.55
C ALA A 123 -15.49 15.42 -11.04
N ARG A 124 -16.25 15.21 -12.12
CA ARG A 124 -16.39 13.91 -12.79
C ARG A 124 -15.18 13.49 -13.61
N SER A 125 -14.18 14.35 -13.73
CA SER A 125 -13.00 14.12 -14.55
C SER A 125 -11.76 14.07 -13.68
N PHE A 126 -10.99 12.99 -13.79
CA PHE A 126 -9.68 12.89 -13.14
C PHE A 126 -8.78 14.08 -13.48
N ASP A 127 -8.74 14.48 -14.75
CA ASP A 127 -7.89 15.58 -15.22
C ASP A 127 -8.22 16.92 -14.57
N ARG A 128 -9.49 17.13 -14.22
CA ARG A 128 -9.92 18.35 -13.55
C ARG A 128 -9.72 18.31 -12.04
N MET A 129 -9.71 17.10 -11.45
CA MET A 129 -9.36 16.91 -10.04
C MET A 129 -7.84 16.95 -9.81
N LEU A 130 -7.07 16.56 -10.81
CA LEU A 130 -5.63 16.36 -10.72
C LEU A 130 -4.86 17.56 -10.12
N PRO A 131 -5.11 18.83 -10.53
CA PRO A 131 -4.42 19.97 -9.92
C PRO A 131 -4.67 20.11 -8.43
N THR A 132 -5.91 19.92 -7.98
CA THR A 132 -6.28 19.97 -6.55
C THR A 132 -5.66 18.81 -5.78
N LEU A 133 -5.75 17.60 -6.32
CA LEU A 133 -5.11 16.42 -5.73
C LEU A 133 -3.60 16.63 -5.54
N ALA A 134 -2.93 17.10 -6.58
CA ALA A 134 -1.49 17.36 -6.54
C ALA A 134 -1.11 18.44 -5.52
N ALA A 135 -1.89 19.52 -5.42
CA ALA A 135 -1.67 20.59 -4.44
C ALA A 135 -1.86 20.09 -3.01
N ASN A 136 -2.88 19.28 -2.76
CA ASN A 136 -3.17 18.73 -1.43
C ASN A 136 -2.10 17.69 -1.01
N ILE A 137 -1.69 16.80 -1.92
CA ILE A 137 -0.58 15.86 -1.69
C ILE A 137 0.71 16.61 -1.37
N ARG A 138 1.00 17.69 -2.10
CA ARG A 138 2.20 18.49 -1.87
C ARG A 138 2.26 19.06 -0.45
N GLN A 139 1.15 19.57 0.09
CA GLN A 139 1.10 20.08 1.47
C GLN A 139 1.43 18.99 2.50
N VAL A 140 0.94 17.77 2.29
CA VAL A 140 1.27 16.61 3.14
C VAL A 140 2.74 16.25 3.01
N THR A 141 3.26 16.24 1.78
CA THR A 141 4.67 15.89 1.45
C THR A 141 5.65 16.91 2.04
N GLU A 142 5.34 18.22 1.97
CA GLU A 142 6.14 19.29 2.56
C GLU A 142 6.22 19.15 4.08
N TYR A 143 5.11 18.80 4.74
CA TYR A 143 5.13 18.53 6.18
C TYR A 143 5.96 17.28 6.50
N ALA A 144 5.81 16.21 5.73
CA ALA A 144 6.57 14.96 5.90
C ALA A 144 8.09 15.21 5.79
N GLU A 145 8.51 16.08 4.88
CA GLU A 145 9.93 16.46 4.71
C GLU A 145 10.51 17.05 5.98
N THR A 146 9.75 17.86 6.73
CA THR A 146 10.19 18.41 8.02
C THR A 146 10.46 17.34 9.08
N LEU A 147 9.85 16.16 8.93
CA LEU A 147 10.02 15.01 9.81
C LEU A 147 11.05 13.99 9.29
N GLY A 148 11.64 14.24 8.12
CA GLY A 148 12.55 13.30 7.45
C GLY A 148 11.85 12.04 6.96
N ILE A 149 10.54 12.12 6.67
CA ILE A 149 9.69 11.03 6.15
C ILE A 149 9.37 11.34 4.69
N ARG A 150 9.47 10.35 3.81
CA ARG A 150 8.99 10.45 2.43
C ARG A 150 7.52 10.08 2.36
N THR A 151 6.79 10.67 1.44
CA THR A 151 5.40 10.26 1.15
C THR A 151 5.32 9.52 -0.18
N CYS A 152 4.38 8.62 -0.29
CA CYS A 152 4.03 7.98 -1.56
C CYS A 152 2.54 7.68 -1.66
N THR A 153 2.10 7.55 -2.89
CA THR A 153 0.77 7.06 -3.22
C THR A 153 0.87 5.65 -3.79
N GLU A 154 -0.05 4.78 -3.39
CA GLU A 154 -0.20 3.46 -3.99
C GLU A 154 -1.21 3.48 -5.14
N ASN A 155 -1.00 2.62 -6.15
CA ASN A 155 -1.99 2.29 -7.16
C ASN A 155 -3.14 1.47 -6.55
N HIS A 156 -4.07 2.15 -5.87
CA HIS A 156 -5.15 1.57 -5.08
C HIS A 156 -6.47 2.37 -5.23
N GLY A 157 -7.62 1.78 -4.90
CA GLY A 157 -8.91 2.47 -4.78
C GLY A 157 -9.64 2.74 -6.10
N TYR A 158 -9.27 2.09 -7.20
CA TYR A 158 -9.90 2.13 -8.54
C TYR A 158 -9.80 3.45 -9.30
N ILE A 159 -9.65 4.60 -8.65
CA ILE A 159 -9.67 5.91 -9.32
C ILE A 159 -8.27 6.29 -9.82
N VAL A 160 -7.27 6.28 -8.94
CA VAL A 160 -5.87 6.56 -9.28
C VAL A 160 -5.09 5.26 -9.10
N GLN A 161 -5.35 4.31 -9.98
CA GLN A 161 -4.80 2.95 -9.85
C GLN A 161 -4.16 2.43 -11.15
N ASP A 162 -4.63 2.88 -12.32
CA ASP A 162 -3.96 2.57 -13.58
C ASP A 162 -2.65 3.36 -13.72
N SER A 163 -1.70 2.79 -14.46
CA SER A 163 -0.35 3.34 -14.57
C SER A 163 -0.31 4.73 -15.21
N ASP A 164 -1.27 5.06 -16.08
CA ASP A 164 -1.39 6.38 -16.70
C ASP A 164 -1.71 7.46 -15.67
N ARG A 165 -2.73 7.21 -14.84
CA ARG A 165 -3.13 8.16 -13.79
C ARG A 165 -2.06 8.29 -12.71
N MET A 166 -1.40 7.19 -12.35
CA MET A 166 -0.29 7.19 -11.39
C MET A 166 0.88 8.06 -11.87
N GLU A 167 1.33 7.88 -13.11
CA GLU A 167 2.41 8.68 -13.69
C GLU A 167 2.03 10.15 -13.79
N ARG A 168 0.80 10.44 -14.20
CA ARG A 168 0.29 11.82 -14.30
C ARG A 168 0.18 12.50 -12.94
N LEU A 169 -0.25 11.76 -11.90
CA LEU A 169 -0.27 12.26 -10.53
C LEU A 169 1.14 12.57 -10.04
N PHE A 170 2.08 11.65 -10.23
CA PHE A 170 3.48 11.84 -9.85
C PHE A 170 4.06 13.12 -10.48
N ASN A 171 3.88 13.27 -11.78
CA ASN A 171 4.34 14.45 -12.52
C ASN A 171 3.66 15.76 -12.06
N ALA A 172 2.39 15.70 -11.66
CA ALA A 172 1.66 16.88 -11.19
C ALA A 172 2.07 17.29 -9.76
N VAL A 173 2.33 16.33 -8.87
CA VAL A 173 2.84 16.60 -7.51
C VAL A 173 4.22 17.24 -7.60
N ALA A 174 5.12 16.75 -8.43
CA ALA A 174 6.43 17.30 -8.74
C ALA A 174 7.20 17.77 -7.48
N HIS A 175 7.43 16.86 -6.54
CA HIS A 175 8.15 17.10 -5.28
C HIS A 175 9.16 15.98 -5.01
N ASP A 176 10.41 16.31 -4.67
CA ASP A 176 11.50 15.33 -4.53
C ASP A 176 11.28 14.35 -3.36
N ASN A 177 10.53 14.78 -2.33
CA ASN A 177 10.19 13.95 -1.17
C ASN A 177 8.96 13.05 -1.41
N TYR A 178 8.38 13.08 -2.63
CA TYR A 178 7.23 12.27 -3.04
C TYR A 178 7.63 11.19 -4.02
N GLY A 179 6.99 10.02 -3.93
CA GLY A 179 7.18 8.92 -4.87
C GLY A 179 5.94 8.05 -5.01
N LEU A 180 6.11 6.87 -5.61
CA LEU A 180 5.04 5.89 -5.72
C LEU A 180 5.36 4.65 -4.88
N LEU A 181 4.33 4.11 -4.23
CA LEU A 181 4.31 2.72 -3.82
C LEU A 181 3.73 1.93 -5.00
N VAL A 182 4.52 1.01 -5.54
CA VAL A 182 4.11 0.17 -6.67
C VAL A 182 3.67 -1.19 -6.15
N ASP A 183 2.34 -1.39 -6.04
CA ASP A 183 1.79 -2.74 -5.84
C ASP A 183 1.66 -3.43 -7.20
N ILE A 184 2.40 -4.52 -7.37
CA ILE A 184 2.46 -5.24 -8.65
C ILE A 184 1.16 -5.97 -9.00
N GLY A 185 0.32 -6.28 -8.01
CA GLY A 185 -0.96 -6.98 -8.19
C GLY A 185 -2.13 -6.03 -8.48
N ASN A 186 -2.16 -4.86 -7.85
CA ASN A 186 -3.29 -3.95 -7.90
C ASN A 186 -3.64 -3.41 -9.29
N PHE A 187 -2.71 -3.41 -10.25
CA PHE A 187 -3.02 -3.06 -11.65
C PHE A 187 -4.06 -3.99 -12.26
N ALA A 188 -4.08 -5.26 -11.86
CA ALA A 188 -5.09 -6.21 -12.32
C ALA A 188 -6.51 -5.84 -11.86
N CYS A 189 -6.66 -5.15 -10.73
CA CYS A 189 -7.97 -4.67 -10.25
C CYS A 189 -8.62 -3.61 -11.17
N VAL A 190 -7.83 -2.99 -12.03
CA VAL A 190 -8.31 -2.05 -13.08
C VAL A 190 -8.13 -2.59 -14.48
N ASP A 191 -7.97 -3.93 -14.60
CA ASP A 191 -7.82 -4.68 -15.85
C ASP A 191 -6.59 -4.27 -16.67
N GLU A 192 -5.56 -3.72 -16.04
CA GLU A 192 -4.30 -3.39 -16.68
C GLU A 192 -3.29 -4.53 -16.51
N ASN A 193 -2.50 -4.82 -17.55
CA ASN A 193 -1.43 -5.79 -17.47
C ASN A 193 -0.33 -5.32 -16.50
N SER A 194 -0.13 -6.04 -15.40
CA SER A 194 0.80 -5.65 -14.33
C SER A 194 2.24 -5.45 -14.81
N GLN A 195 2.76 -6.29 -15.71
CA GLN A 195 4.12 -6.14 -16.21
C GLN A 195 4.29 -4.83 -16.99
N THR A 196 3.32 -4.49 -17.84
CA THR A 196 3.33 -3.25 -18.61
C THR A 196 3.22 -2.04 -17.69
N ALA A 197 2.27 -2.07 -16.76
CA ALA A 197 2.03 -1.00 -15.82
C ALA A 197 3.23 -0.75 -14.90
N VAL A 198 3.78 -1.80 -14.29
CA VAL A 198 4.97 -1.70 -13.45
C VAL A 198 6.16 -1.15 -14.23
N SER A 199 6.36 -1.59 -15.50
CA SER A 199 7.46 -1.07 -16.32
C SER A 199 7.36 0.45 -16.56
N ARG A 200 6.13 1.00 -16.59
CA ARG A 200 5.88 2.43 -16.76
C ARG A 200 6.18 3.23 -15.50
N VAL A 201 5.72 2.73 -14.32
CA VAL A 201 5.81 3.50 -13.07
C VAL A 201 7.02 3.16 -12.21
N ALA A 202 7.76 2.10 -12.51
CA ALA A 202 8.94 1.68 -11.76
C ALA A 202 10.00 2.78 -11.54
N PRO A 203 10.26 3.71 -12.48
CA PRO A 203 11.20 4.81 -12.23
C PRO A 203 10.83 5.73 -11.07
N TYR A 204 9.58 5.73 -10.66
CA TYR A 204 9.05 6.60 -9.59
C TYR A 204 8.88 5.86 -8.25
N ALA A 205 9.17 4.56 -8.22
CA ALA A 205 8.97 3.71 -7.05
C ALA A 205 9.93 4.07 -5.91
N ILE A 206 9.39 4.32 -4.72
CA ILE A 206 10.15 4.44 -3.48
C ILE A 206 9.78 3.35 -2.48
N HIS A 207 8.69 2.61 -2.75
CA HIS A 207 8.26 1.43 -2.02
C HIS A 207 7.57 0.46 -2.98
N ALA A 208 7.49 -0.82 -2.63
CA ALA A 208 6.84 -1.81 -3.48
C ALA A 208 6.10 -2.86 -2.67
N HIS A 209 4.86 -3.15 -3.06
CA HIS A 209 4.10 -4.29 -2.58
C HIS A 209 4.17 -5.45 -3.56
N VAL A 210 4.30 -6.64 -3.02
CA VAL A 210 4.21 -7.89 -3.77
C VAL A 210 2.94 -8.61 -3.34
N LYS A 211 1.98 -8.59 -4.23
CA LYS A 211 0.67 -9.22 -4.11
C LYS A 211 0.45 -10.11 -5.33
N ASP A 212 -0.15 -11.27 -5.14
CA ASP A 212 -0.56 -12.14 -6.24
C ASP A 212 -2.06 -12.40 -6.19
N MET A 213 -2.66 -12.62 -7.35
CA MET A 213 -4.11 -12.76 -7.50
C MET A 213 -4.48 -13.80 -8.53
N LEU A 214 -5.59 -14.50 -8.29
CA LEU A 214 -6.31 -15.29 -9.30
C LEU A 214 -7.26 -14.36 -10.07
N LEU A 215 -7.25 -14.44 -11.39
CA LEU A 215 -8.07 -13.62 -12.28
C LEU A 215 -9.09 -14.51 -13.02
N LYS A 216 -10.33 -14.03 -13.13
CA LYS A 216 -11.40 -14.71 -13.87
C LYS A 216 -12.16 -13.73 -14.74
N SER A 217 -12.51 -14.18 -15.94
CA SER A 217 -13.29 -13.40 -16.89
C SER A 217 -14.74 -13.18 -16.42
N ALA A 218 -15.27 -12.00 -16.69
CA ALA A 218 -16.69 -11.67 -16.53
C ALA A 218 -17.66 -12.54 -17.34
N LEU A 219 -17.15 -13.32 -18.30
CA LEU A 219 -17.94 -14.32 -19.03
C LEU A 219 -18.36 -15.51 -18.15
N LEU A 220 -17.71 -15.67 -17.00
CA LEU A 220 -18.03 -16.72 -16.02
C LEU A 220 -18.96 -16.17 -14.93
N THR A 221 -19.66 -17.06 -14.24
CA THR A 221 -20.34 -16.69 -12.99
C THR A 221 -19.26 -16.32 -11.95
N ARG A 222 -19.45 -15.21 -11.24
CA ARG A 222 -18.52 -14.78 -10.20
C ARG A 222 -18.35 -15.87 -9.12
N PRO A 223 -17.15 -16.41 -8.93
CA PRO A 223 -16.94 -17.39 -7.87
C PRO A 223 -17.10 -16.76 -6.48
N ALA A 224 -17.46 -17.56 -5.49
CA ALA A 224 -17.54 -17.13 -4.10
C ALA A 224 -16.14 -16.63 -3.64
N GLY A 225 -16.11 -15.52 -2.88
CA GLY A 225 -14.87 -14.91 -2.38
C GLY A 225 -14.11 -14.05 -3.40
N PHE A 226 -14.58 -13.94 -4.64
CA PHE A 226 -13.95 -13.05 -5.63
C PHE A 226 -14.54 -11.64 -5.57
N GLY A 227 -13.65 -10.64 -5.64
CA GLY A 227 -13.96 -9.24 -5.90
C GLY A 227 -14.26 -9.01 -7.39
N THR A 228 -14.61 -7.77 -7.74
CA THR A 228 -14.87 -7.36 -9.13
C THR A 228 -13.90 -6.25 -9.51
N THR A 229 -13.22 -6.40 -10.65
CA THR A 229 -12.34 -5.37 -11.21
C THR A 229 -13.13 -4.16 -11.70
N ARG A 230 -12.44 -3.05 -12.01
CA ARG A 230 -13.08 -1.85 -12.60
C ARG A 230 -13.81 -2.14 -13.91
N GLY A 231 -13.30 -3.05 -14.73
CA GLY A 231 -13.90 -3.45 -16.01
C GLY A 231 -14.91 -4.59 -15.90
N GLY A 232 -15.14 -5.14 -14.68
CA GLY A 232 -16.16 -6.17 -14.43
C GLY A 232 -15.65 -7.61 -14.39
N ASN A 233 -14.35 -7.86 -14.61
CA ASN A 233 -13.74 -9.16 -14.36
C ASN A 233 -13.67 -9.48 -12.86
N TYR A 234 -13.19 -10.65 -12.49
CA TYR A 234 -13.15 -11.08 -11.10
C TYR A 234 -11.72 -11.37 -10.65
N PHE A 235 -11.41 -11.07 -9.39
CA PHE A 235 -10.13 -11.36 -8.78
C PHE A 235 -10.26 -11.88 -7.35
N ALA A 236 -9.28 -12.63 -6.91
CA ALA A 236 -9.11 -13.02 -5.50
C ALA A 236 -7.62 -13.11 -5.18
N GLY A 237 -7.25 -12.78 -3.94
CA GLY A 237 -5.86 -12.89 -3.50
C GLY A 237 -5.35 -14.33 -3.57
N ALA A 238 -4.05 -14.49 -3.84
CA ALA A 238 -3.35 -15.77 -3.94
C ALA A 238 -2.01 -15.74 -3.20
N VAL A 239 -1.45 -16.91 -2.96
CA VAL A 239 -0.05 -17.04 -2.53
C VAL A 239 0.87 -16.56 -3.66
N ILE A 240 1.87 -15.76 -3.35
CA ILE A 240 2.83 -15.24 -4.33
C ILE A 240 3.45 -16.41 -5.15
N GLY A 241 3.34 -16.32 -6.48
CA GLY A 241 3.80 -17.32 -7.42
C GLY A 241 2.79 -18.46 -7.71
N GLU A 242 1.60 -18.43 -7.09
CA GLU A 242 0.51 -19.39 -7.35
C GLU A 242 -0.69 -18.72 -8.06
N GLY A 243 -0.65 -17.41 -8.29
CA GLY A 243 -1.67 -16.64 -8.99
C GLY A 243 -1.34 -16.35 -10.45
N ASP A 244 -2.06 -15.40 -11.02
CA ASP A 244 -1.97 -15.00 -12.42
C ASP A 244 -1.12 -13.73 -12.63
N ILE A 245 -0.65 -13.10 -11.56
CA ILE A 245 0.20 -11.89 -11.65
C ILE A 245 1.61 -12.30 -12.10
N PRO A 246 2.17 -11.65 -13.13
CA PRO A 246 3.53 -11.95 -13.60
C PRO A 246 4.60 -11.39 -12.63
N VAL A 247 4.67 -11.94 -11.41
CA VAL A 247 5.51 -11.44 -10.31
C VAL A 247 6.96 -11.27 -10.75
N LYS A 248 7.59 -12.31 -11.30
CA LYS A 248 9.00 -12.27 -11.70
C LYS A 248 9.30 -11.19 -12.77
N PRO A 249 8.51 -11.04 -13.86
CA PRO A 249 8.65 -9.93 -14.79
C PRO A 249 8.50 -8.55 -14.15
N CYS A 250 7.53 -8.37 -13.22
CA CYS A 250 7.33 -7.11 -12.51
C CYS A 250 8.56 -6.76 -11.65
N LEU A 251 9.08 -7.72 -10.88
CA LEU A 251 10.28 -7.50 -10.06
C LEU A 251 11.52 -7.19 -10.91
N LYS A 252 11.65 -7.82 -12.09
CA LYS A 252 12.70 -7.46 -13.06
C LYS A 252 12.56 -6.04 -13.58
N ALA A 253 11.33 -5.55 -13.77
CA ALA A 253 11.08 -4.17 -14.20
C ALA A 253 11.50 -3.18 -13.10
N LEU A 254 11.12 -3.41 -11.85
CA LEU A 254 11.56 -2.60 -10.70
C LEU A 254 13.09 -2.58 -10.59
N LYS A 255 13.74 -3.74 -10.62
CA LYS A 255 15.21 -3.85 -10.54
C LYS A 255 15.90 -3.09 -11.67
N ARG A 256 15.42 -3.20 -12.92
CA ARG A 256 15.98 -2.46 -14.07
C ARG A 256 15.83 -0.94 -13.94
N ALA A 257 14.78 -0.48 -13.27
CA ALA A 257 14.57 0.93 -12.99
C ALA A 257 15.44 1.46 -11.81
N GLY A 258 16.22 0.58 -11.17
CA GLY A 258 17.11 0.93 -10.05
C GLY A 258 16.47 0.76 -8.67
N TYR A 259 15.27 0.22 -8.56
CA TYR A 259 14.66 -0.06 -7.27
C TYR A 259 15.42 -1.21 -6.56
N ASP A 260 15.96 -0.94 -5.38
CA ASP A 260 16.71 -1.93 -4.58
C ASP A 260 16.40 -1.81 -3.07
N ASP A 261 15.16 -1.55 -2.72
CA ASP A 261 14.71 -1.45 -1.34
C ASP A 261 13.76 -2.59 -0.98
N TYR A 262 12.86 -2.40 -0.02
CA TYR A 262 11.98 -3.43 0.48
C TYR A 262 10.86 -3.81 -0.51
N LEU A 263 10.68 -5.12 -0.67
CA LEU A 263 9.51 -5.74 -1.26
C LEU A 263 8.61 -6.21 -0.12
N THR A 264 7.53 -5.51 0.12
CA THR A 264 6.61 -5.83 1.21
C THR A 264 5.55 -6.82 0.71
N ILE A 265 5.50 -8.00 1.33
CA ILE A 265 4.46 -9.00 1.06
C ILE A 265 3.13 -8.46 1.61
N GLU A 266 2.13 -8.35 0.74
CA GLU A 266 0.76 -8.08 1.10
C GLU A 266 -0.11 -9.28 0.69
N TYR A 267 -0.38 -10.18 1.66
CA TYR A 267 -1.13 -11.40 1.43
C TYR A 267 -2.63 -11.19 1.71
N GLU A 268 -3.46 -11.48 0.72
CA GLU A 268 -4.93 -11.37 0.81
C GLU A 268 -5.64 -12.68 0.40
N GLY A 269 -4.94 -13.80 0.39
CA GLY A 269 -5.50 -15.07 -0.04
C GLY A 269 -6.59 -15.62 0.89
N ALA A 270 -7.39 -16.55 0.35
CA ALA A 270 -8.48 -17.19 1.10
C ALA A 270 -7.99 -18.17 2.18
N GLU A 271 -6.78 -18.67 2.06
CA GLU A 271 -6.18 -19.63 2.98
C GLU A 271 -5.92 -19.04 4.36
N ASP A 272 -5.45 -19.87 5.29
CA ASP A 272 -4.90 -19.42 6.56
C ASP A 272 -3.77 -18.40 6.31
N CYS A 273 -3.88 -17.20 6.90
CA CYS A 273 -2.97 -16.11 6.57
C CYS A 273 -1.52 -16.42 6.95
N ILE A 274 -1.26 -17.12 8.06
CA ILE A 274 0.10 -17.49 8.46
C ILE A 274 0.73 -18.42 7.43
N LYS A 275 0.01 -19.46 7.01
CA LYS A 275 0.49 -20.40 5.99
C LYS A 275 0.68 -19.73 4.63
N GLY A 276 -0.25 -18.81 4.26
CA GLY A 276 -0.14 -18.04 3.03
C GLY A 276 1.08 -17.13 3.02
N ILE A 277 1.35 -16.44 4.13
CA ILE A 277 2.54 -15.59 4.29
C ILE A 277 3.82 -16.43 4.22
N GLU A 278 3.89 -17.57 4.93
CA GLU A 278 5.05 -18.49 4.89
C GLU A 278 5.37 -18.97 3.47
N LYS A 279 4.35 -19.43 2.76
CA LYS A 279 4.51 -19.87 1.36
C LYS A 279 4.95 -18.72 0.45
N SER A 280 4.29 -17.54 0.60
CA SER A 280 4.62 -16.34 -0.17
C SER A 280 6.07 -15.91 0.05
N LEU A 281 6.54 -15.91 1.31
CA LEU A 281 7.94 -15.62 1.63
C LEU A 281 8.91 -16.60 0.97
N LYS A 282 8.61 -17.90 1.05
CA LYS A 282 9.44 -18.94 0.40
C LYS A 282 9.51 -18.76 -1.10
N ASN A 283 8.36 -18.55 -1.75
CA ASN A 283 8.27 -18.40 -3.19
C ASN A 283 8.96 -17.10 -3.66
N LEU A 284 8.75 -15.98 -2.94
CA LEU A 284 9.41 -14.72 -3.26
C LEU A 284 10.94 -14.80 -3.12
N LYS A 285 11.44 -15.46 -2.07
CA LYS A 285 12.90 -15.73 -1.93
C LYS A 285 13.44 -16.50 -3.13
N GLN A 286 12.73 -17.53 -3.58
CA GLN A 286 13.15 -18.30 -4.78
C GLN A 286 13.14 -17.42 -6.03
N ILE A 287 12.06 -16.65 -6.29
CA ILE A 287 11.97 -15.76 -7.45
C ILE A 287 13.14 -14.77 -7.47
N LEU A 288 13.53 -14.24 -6.31
CA LEU A 288 14.64 -13.29 -6.19
C LEU A 288 16.00 -13.90 -6.55
N THR A 289 16.20 -15.21 -6.42
CA THR A 289 17.46 -15.85 -6.87
C THR A 289 17.57 -15.94 -8.40
N GLU A 290 16.46 -15.70 -9.12
CA GLU A 290 16.38 -15.87 -10.58
C GLU A 290 16.33 -14.52 -11.35
N ILE A 291 16.50 -13.36 -10.64
CA ILE A 291 16.39 -12.01 -11.23
C ILE A 291 17.63 -11.15 -11.02
#